data_298723e67407effcbce8e1cd5ad27c7a
#
_entry.id   298723e67407effcbce8e1cd5ad27c7a
#
_cell.length_a   1.000
_cell.length_b   1.000
_cell.length_c   1.000
_cell.angle_alpha   90.00
_cell.angle_beta   90.00
_cell.angle_gamma   90.00
#
_symmetry.space_group_name_H-M   'P 1'
#
loop_
_entity.id
_entity.type
_entity.pdbx_description
1 polymer ?
#
loop_
_entity_poly.entity_id
_entity_poly.type
_entity_poly.pdbx_seq_one_letter_code
_entity_poly.pdbx_strand_id
1 'polypeptide(L)'
;METLLNNIGLSFTLCKFIPYLHTILIGIVCAKLLSKHISASKIIRNIFITLITILPFGIYFAINPIFQGDFSNEGVLIKKKLELPKNNDLLIIALADCPYCIQSQETVKLIHQKNTKIKAEYLIVNGTKQDSIKYARMLNGFASCRTIKNSVPLIQTIQGSFPSFILVQNSTFKKVWNNNTFSVRAWDEVVSCIE
;
A
#
# COMPACT_ATOMS: atom_id res chain seq x y z
N MET A 1 -10.64 -5.29 10.64
CA MET A 1 -9.81 -4.76 11.74
C MET A 1 -8.95 -3.60 11.28
N GLU A 2 -8.25 -3.70 10.16
CA GLU A 2 -7.38 -2.65 9.60
C GLU A 2 -8.12 -1.31 9.39
N THR A 3 -9.34 -1.33 8.86
CA THR A 3 -10.16 -0.12 8.66
C THR A 3 -10.52 0.59 9.97
N LEU A 4 -10.83 -0.15 11.04
CA LEU A 4 -11.09 0.42 12.36
C LEU A 4 -9.85 1.10 12.94
N LEU A 5 -8.69 0.44 12.84
CA LEU A 5 -7.41 0.98 13.32
C LEU A 5 -7.00 2.23 12.54
N ASN A 6 -7.26 2.25 11.23
CA ASN A 6 -7.01 3.42 10.39
C ASN A 6 -7.88 4.62 10.79
N ASN A 7 -9.15 4.38 11.15
CA ASN A 7 -10.08 5.43 11.60
C ASN A 7 -9.68 6.04 12.95
N ILE A 8 -8.94 5.31 13.79
CA ILE A 8 -8.38 5.80 15.07
C ILE A 8 -7.12 6.66 14.86
N GLY A 9 -6.64 6.79 13.63
CA GLY A 9 -5.48 7.62 13.32
C GLY A 9 -4.13 6.89 13.34
N LEU A 10 -4.10 5.57 13.54
CA LEU A 10 -2.85 4.79 13.51
C LEU A 10 -2.22 4.77 12.11
N SER A 11 -0.89 4.68 12.03
CA SER A 11 -0.20 4.56 10.75
C SER A 11 -0.62 3.31 9.98
N PHE A 12 -0.51 3.32 8.66
CA PHE A 12 -0.83 2.15 7.82
C PHE A 12 0.01 0.94 8.19
N THR A 13 1.28 1.16 8.54
CA THR A 13 2.17 0.10 9.03
C THR A 13 1.62 -0.56 10.29
N LEU A 14 1.18 0.23 11.29
CA LEU A 14 0.59 -0.33 12.51
C LEU A 14 -0.74 -1.03 12.23
N CYS A 15 -1.59 -0.46 11.37
CA CYS A 15 -2.85 -1.08 10.97
C CYS A 15 -2.64 -2.46 10.32
N LYS A 16 -1.56 -2.63 9.55
CA LYS A 16 -1.20 -3.89 8.91
C LYS A 16 -0.69 -4.92 9.92
N PHE A 17 0.15 -4.55 10.90
CA PHE A 17 0.86 -5.50 11.78
C PHE A 17 0.14 -5.82 13.09
N ILE A 18 -0.66 -4.91 13.66
CA ILE A 18 -1.42 -5.16 14.90
C ILE A 18 -2.30 -6.42 14.82
N PRO A 19 -3.05 -6.69 13.73
CA PRO A 19 -3.84 -7.91 13.64
C PRO A 19 -3.03 -9.20 13.76
N TYR A 20 -1.78 -9.24 13.30
CA TYR A 20 -0.92 -10.41 13.45
C TYR A 20 -0.55 -10.68 14.91
N LEU A 21 -0.22 -9.61 15.67
CA LEU A 21 0.01 -9.75 17.11
C LEU A 21 -1.24 -10.25 17.84
N HIS A 22 -2.40 -9.74 17.43
CA HIS A 22 -3.68 -10.16 18.00
C HIS A 22 -3.97 -11.64 17.75
N THR A 23 -3.72 -12.16 16.54
CA THR A 23 -3.92 -13.58 16.22
C THR A 23 -2.97 -14.49 17.01
N ILE A 24 -1.72 -14.07 17.24
CA ILE A 24 -0.79 -14.79 18.11
C ILE A 24 -1.32 -14.85 19.56
N LEU A 25 -1.81 -13.73 20.09
CA LEU A 25 -2.38 -13.67 21.44
C LEU A 25 -3.60 -14.59 21.57
N ILE A 26 -4.50 -14.59 20.59
CA ILE A 26 -5.64 -15.51 20.53
C ILE A 26 -5.14 -16.95 20.56
N GLY A 27 -4.14 -17.31 19.75
CA GLY A 27 -3.56 -18.64 19.73
C GLY A 27 -3.02 -19.08 21.10
N ILE A 28 -2.31 -18.19 21.80
CA ILE A 28 -1.78 -18.46 23.16
C ILE A 28 -2.91 -18.69 24.15
N VAL A 29 -3.96 -17.86 24.12
CA VAL A 29 -5.12 -18.00 25.01
C VAL A 29 -5.85 -19.31 24.75
N CYS A 30 -6.13 -19.65 23.50
CA CYS A 30 -6.77 -20.90 23.10
C CYS A 30 -5.92 -22.12 23.54
N ALA A 31 -4.61 -22.06 23.33
CA ALA A 31 -3.70 -23.14 23.74
C ALA A 31 -3.71 -23.33 25.26
N LYS A 32 -3.70 -22.27 26.07
CA LYS A 32 -3.79 -22.36 27.53
C LYS A 32 -5.13 -22.94 28.01
N LEU A 33 -6.24 -22.53 27.40
CA LEU A 33 -7.57 -23.06 27.76
C LEU A 33 -7.69 -24.56 27.43
N LEU A 34 -7.26 -24.94 26.22
CA LEU A 34 -7.39 -26.32 25.75
C LEU A 34 -6.35 -27.28 26.40
N SER A 35 -5.19 -26.76 26.80
CA SER A 35 -4.15 -27.56 27.44
C SER A 35 -4.61 -28.33 28.69
N LYS A 36 -5.63 -27.78 29.39
CA LYS A 36 -6.23 -28.38 30.57
C LYS A 36 -7.09 -29.62 30.25
N HIS A 37 -7.58 -29.72 29.02
CA HIS A 37 -8.46 -30.81 28.58
C HIS A 37 -7.75 -31.92 27.79
N ILE A 38 -6.46 -31.70 27.44
CA ILE A 38 -5.69 -32.70 26.68
C ILE A 38 -5.02 -33.71 27.64
N SER A 39 -5.65 -34.87 27.77
CA SER A 39 -5.15 -36.00 28.54
C SER A 39 -4.30 -36.94 27.61
N ALA A 40 -3.15 -36.46 27.17
CA ALA A 40 -2.25 -37.21 26.30
C ALA A 40 -0.82 -37.22 26.85
N SER A 41 0.06 -38.04 26.24
CA SER A 41 1.48 -38.04 26.61
C SER A 41 2.06 -36.62 26.47
N LYS A 42 3.09 -36.29 27.25
CA LYS A 42 3.74 -34.97 27.28
C LYS A 42 4.14 -34.48 25.89
N ILE A 43 4.65 -35.38 25.04
CA ILE A 43 5.08 -35.04 23.68
C ILE A 43 3.89 -34.66 22.81
N ILE A 44 2.86 -35.50 22.77
CA ILE A 44 1.65 -35.24 21.95
C ILE A 44 0.95 -33.93 22.40
N ARG A 45 0.84 -33.73 23.72
CA ARG A 45 0.28 -32.54 24.29
C ARG A 45 1.04 -31.28 23.83
N ASN A 46 2.38 -31.29 23.86
CA ASN A 46 3.20 -30.16 23.43
C ASN A 46 3.01 -29.86 21.93
N ILE A 47 2.96 -30.88 21.08
CA ILE A 47 2.69 -30.74 19.64
C ILE A 47 1.32 -30.06 19.41
N PHE A 48 0.28 -30.54 20.10
CA PHE A 48 -1.06 -29.94 19.98
C PHE A 48 -1.11 -28.50 20.44
N ILE A 49 -0.47 -28.17 21.55
CA ILE A 49 -0.39 -26.78 22.05
C ILE A 49 0.30 -25.89 21.05
N THR A 50 1.41 -26.32 20.46
CA THR A 50 2.14 -25.57 19.44
C THR A 50 1.28 -25.34 18.20
N LEU A 51 0.62 -26.38 17.69
CA LEU A 51 -0.29 -26.28 16.55
C LEU A 51 -1.43 -25.28 16.79
N ILE A 52 -2.10 -25.38 17.93
CA ILE A 52 -3.20 -24.48 18.31
C ILE A 52 -2.72 -23.02 18.43
N THR A 53 -1.49 -22.81 18.93
CA THR A 53 -0.92 -21.47 19.06
C THR A 53 -0.64 -20.83 17.70
N ILE A 54 -0.12 -21.61 16.74
CA ILE A 54 0.29 -21.11 15.43
C ILE A 54 -0.89 -21.01 14.45
N LEU A 55 -1.91 -21.85 14.61
CA LEU A 55 -3.03 -21.97 13.67
C LEU A 55 -3.73 -20.64 13.34
N PRO A 56 -4.15 -19.80 14.32
CA PRO A 56 -4.81 -18.53 14.02
C PRO A 56 -3.92 -17.56 13.22
N PHE A 57 -2.63 -17.52 13.55
CA PHE A 57 -1.65 -16.73 12.80
C PHE A 57 -1.50 -17.25 11.38
N GLY A 58 -1.37 -18.56 11.19
CA GLY A 58 -1.21 -19.18 9.87
C GLY A 58 -2.43 -18.94 8.96
N ILE A 59 -3.65 -19.06 9.50
CA ILE A 59 -4.88 -18.75 8.75
C ILE A 59 -4.92 -17.27 8.36
N TYR A 60 -4.63 -16.36 9.31
CA TYR A 60 -4.64 -14.94 9.03
C TYR A 60 -3.58 -14.55 7.99
N PHE A 61 -2.37 -15.09 8.09
CA PHE A 61 -1.28 -14.88 7.14
C PHE A 61 -1.63 -15.39 5.74
N ALA A 62 -2.30 -16.54 5.62
CA ALA A 62 -2.73 -17.07 4.32
C ALA A 62 -3.74 -16.17 3.60
N ILE A 63 -4.62 -15.50 4.37
CA ILE A 63 -5.63 -14.58 3.81
C ILE A 63 -5.05 -13.18 3.57
N ASN A 64 -4.14 -12.72 4.42
CA ASN A 64 -3.55 -11.39 4.39
C ASN A 64 -2.00 -11.50 4.33
N PRO A 65 -1.41 -11.88 3.20
CA PRO A 65 0.02 -12.08 3.12
C PRO A 65 0.79 -10.76 3.35
N ILE A 66 1.98 -10.90 3.95
CA ILE A 66 2.92 -9.80 4.14
C ILE A 66 3.93 -9.86 2.99
N PHE A 67 4.13 -8.72 2.32
CA PHE A 67 5.07 -8.59 1.22
C PHE A 67 6.32 -7.82 1.65
N GLN A 68 7.39 -7.91 0.86
CA GLN A 68 8.65 -7.23 1.15
C GLN A 68 8.46 -5.71 1.33
N GLY A 69 7.63 -5.07 0.50
CA GLY A 69 7.31 -3.64 0.61
C GLY A 69 6.64 -3.22 1.91
N ASP A 70 6.05 -4.16 2.68
CA ASP A 70 5.46 -3.87 3.99
C ASP A 70 6.54 -3.68 5.08
N PHE A 71 7.72 -4.28 4.90
CA PHE A 71 8.85 -4.17 5.82
C PHE A 71 9.84 -3.09 5.43
N SER A 72 10.06 -2.92 4.12
CA SER A 72 11.09 -2.04 3.58
C SER A 72 10.45 -0.94 2.72
N ASN A 73 10.96 0.27 2.85
CA ASN A 73 10.55 1.38 2.02
C ASN A 73 11.59 1.59 0.91
N GLU A 74 11.66 0.65 -0.02
CA GLU A 74 12.66 0.57 -1.10
C GLU A 74 12.28 1.44 -2.32
N GLY A 75 11.95 2.70 -2.11
CA GLY A 75 11.80 3.64 -3.21
C GLY A 75 13.17 4.14 -3.72
N VAL A 76 13.29 4.32 -5.02
CA VAL A 76 14.48 4.91 -5.63
C VAL A 76 14.46 6.42 -5.42
N LEU A 77 15.51 6.95 -4.78
CA LEU A 77 15.68 8.40 -4.62
C LEU A 77 16.06 9.01 -5.97
N ILE A 78 15.31 10.00 -6.42
CA ILE A 78 15.57 10.70 -7.69
C ILE A 78 15.81 12.17 -7.39
N LYS A 79 16.96 12.67 -7.84
CA LYS A 79 17.29 14.10 -7.79
C LYS A 79 17.14 14.75 -9.16
N LYS A 80 16.08 14.42 -9.89
CA LYS A 80 15.86 14.96 -11.23
C LYS A 80 14.76 16.00 -11.21
N LYS A 81 15.05 17.20 -11.69
CA LYS A 81 14.06 18.24 -11.93
C LYS A 81 13.39 17.92 -13.27
N LEU A 82 12.16 17.45 -13.25
CA LEU A 82 11.33 17.38 -14.45
C LEU A 82 10.32 18.53 -14.40
N GLU A 83 10.04 19.12 -15.58
CA GLU A 83 8.98 20.13 -15.70
C GLU A 83 7.61 19.44 -15.61
N LEU A 84 7.13 19.26 -14.39
CA LEU A 84 5.82 18.70 -14.08
C LEU A 84 4.97 19.74 -13.34
N PRO A 85 3.66 19.55 -13.26
CA PRO A 85 2.77 20.49 -12.60
C PRO A 85 3.22 20.74 -11.16
N LYS A 86 3.34 22.01 -10.82
CA LYS A 86 3.98 22.51 -9.59
C LYS A 86 3.22 22.24 -8.29
N ASN A 87 2.03 21.62 -8.34
CA ASN A 87 1.10 21.58 -7.21
C ASN A 87 0.64 20.17 -6.80
N ASN A 88 1.30 19.12 -7.26
CA ASN A 88 0.94 17.75 -6.88
C ASN A 88 2.00 17.16 -5.96
N ASP A 89 1.53 16.39 -4.98
CA ASP A 89 2.34 15.76 -3.95
C ASP A 89 2.65 14.31 -4.30
N LEU A 90 1.68 13.61 -4.92
CA LEU A 90 1.80 12.23 -5.35
C LEU A 90 1.39 12.10 -6.82
N LEU A 91 2.32 11.69 -7.68
CA LEU A 91 2.04 11.38 -9.08
C LEU A 91 1.99 9.88 -9.28
N ILE A 92 0.95 9.41 -9.96
CA ILE A 92 0.78 8.01 -10.33
C ILE A 92 0.91 7.87 -11.83
N ILE A 93 1.93 7.16 -12.27
CA ILE A 93 2.15 6.93 -13.70
C ILE A 93 1.43 5.64 -14.08
N ALA A 94 0.47 5.76 -14.96
CA ALA A 94 -0.44 4.69 -15.34
C ALA A 94 -0.55 4.51 -16.85
N LEU A 95 -1.00 3.31 -17.28
CA LEU A 95 -1.43 3.04 -18.65
C LEU A 95 -2.97 2.95 -18.69
N ALA A 96 -3.55 3.21 -19.85
CA ALA A 96 -5.01 3.27 -20.04
C ALA A 96 -5.76 2.01 -19.58
N ASP A 97 -5.31 0.83 -20.00
CA ASP A 97 -5.98 -0.46 -19.74
C ASP A 97 -5.18 -1.39 -18.83
N CYS A 98 -4.35 -0.83 -17.96
CA CYS A 98 -3.55 -1.58 -17.00
C CYS A 98 -4.39 -1.97 -15.77
N PRO A 99 -4.65 -3.26 -15.51
CA PRO A 99 -5.46 -3.70 -14.37
C PRO A 99 -4.88 -3.26 -13.01
N TYR A 100 -3.57 -3.35 -12.84
CA TYR A 100 -2.88 -2.92 -11.62
C TYR A 100 -2.96 -1.40 -11.41
N CYS A 101 -2.96 -0.62 -12.51
CA CYS A 101 -3.13 0.83 -12.44
C CYS A 101 -4.56 1.19 -11.99
N ILE A 102 -5.55 0.43 -12.43
CA ILE A 102 -6.94 0.58 -11.99
C ILE A 102 -7.03 0.21 -10.49
N GLN A 103 -6.46 -0.92 -10.09
CA GLN A 103 -6.48 -1.37 -8.70
C GLN A 103 -5.79 -0.38 -7.74
N SER A 104 -4.75 0.32 -8.20
CA SER A 104 -4.01 1.29 -7.38
C SER A 104 -4.86 2.46 -6.86
N GLN A 105 -6.04 2.68 -7.44
CA GLN A 105 -6.96 3.73 -7.01
C GLN A 105 -7.46 3.52 -5.58
N GLU A 106 -7.65 2.26 -5.16
CA GLU A 106 -8.05 1.94 -3.79
C GLU A 106 -6.99 2.42 -2.79
N THR A 107 -5.72 2.19 -3.10
CA THR A 107 -4.59 2.65 -2.30
C THR A 107 -4.54 4.18 -2.22
N VAL A 108 -4.65 4.87 -3.36
CA VAL A 108 -4.61 6.34 -3.40
C VAL A 108 -5.81 6.94 -2.65
N LYS A 109 -6.98 6.31 -2.75
CA LYS A 109 -8.16 6.69 -1.96
C LYS A 109 -7.93 6.58 -0.46
N LEU A 110 -7.31 5.48 0.01
CA LEU A 110 -6.97 5.30 1.43
C LEU A 110 -5.98 6.37 1.92
N ILE A 111 -4.96 6.70 1.12
CA ILE A 111 -4.00 7.76 1.41
C ILE A 111 -4.72 9.11 1.52
N HIS A 112 -5.58 9.43 0.55
CA HIS A 112 -6.36 10.69 0.57
C HIS A 112 -7.34 10.75 1.76
N GLN A 113 -7.98 9.63 2.13
CA GLN A 113 -8.84 9.58 3.31
C GLN A 113 -8.07 9.84 4.60
N LYS A 114 -6.80 9.42 4.66
CA LYS A 114 -5.90 9.64 5.80
C LYS A 114 -5.45 11.10 5.91
N ASN A 115 -5.11 11.71 4.77
CA ASN A 115 -4.72 13.12 4.68
C ASN A 115 -5.30 13.74 3.41
N THR A 116 -6.39 14.50 3.57
CA THR A 116 -7.11 15.14 2.46
C THR A 116 -6.36 16.30 1.82
N LYS A 117 -5.27 16.77 2.43
CA LYS A 117 -4.39 17.81 1.84
C LYS A 117 -3.54 17.26 0.69
N ILE A 118 -3.32 15.93 0.65
CA ILE A 118 -2.51 15.29 -0.40
C ILE A 118 -3.18 15.43 -1.76
N LYS A 119 -2.47 16.08 -2.67
CA LYS A 119 -2.89 16.25 -4.07
C LYS A 119 -2.29 15.14 -4.92
N ALA A 120 -3.11 14.13 -5.21
CA ALA A 120 -2.73 13.04 -6.08
C ALA A 120 -3.16 13.28 -7.53
N GLU A 121 -2.33 12.91 -8.50
CA GLU A 121 -2.65 12.99 -9.92
C GLU A 121 -2.21 11.73 -10.67
N TYR A 122 -3.11 11.18 -11.48
CA TYR A 122 -2.82 10.11 -12.43
C TYR A 122 -2.36 10.68 -13.76
N LEU A 123 -1.16 10.31 -14.19
CA LEU A 123 -0.61 10.62 -15.52
C LEU A 123 -0.75 9.38 -16.40
N ILE A 124 -1.72 9.41 -17.32
CA ILE A 124 -2.02 8.28 -18.22
C ILE A 124 -1.12 8.42 -19.45
N VAL A 125 -0.15 7.53 -19.54
CA VAL A 125 0.85 7.52 -20.62
C VAL A 125 0.19 7.06 -21.92
N ASN A 126 0.35 7.88 -22.96
CA ASN A 126 -0.22 7.63 -24.30
C ASN A 126 -1.74 7.36 -24.30
N GLY A 127 -2.45 7.78 -23.25
CA GLY A 127 -3.89 7.65 -23.15
C GLY A 127 -4.64 8.59 -24.08
N THR A 128 -5.90 8.24 -24.33
CA THR A 128 -6.87 9.05 -25.06
C THR A 128 -7.67 9.95 -24.11
N LYS A 129 -8.45 10.88 -24.65
CA LYS A 129 -9.41 11.68 -23.88
C LYS A 129 -10.45 10.78 -23.17
N GLN A 130 -10.84 9.67 -23.81
CA GLN A 130 -11.79 8.70 -23.23
C GLN A 130 -11.20 8.00 -22.02
N ASP A 131 -9.91 7.64 -22.05
CA ASP A 131 -9.22 7.05 -20.89
C ASP A 131 -9.16 8.01 -19.72
N SER A 132 -8.90 9.30 -19.97
CA SER A 132 -8.96 10.33 -18.94
C SER A 132 -10.35 10.44 -18.31
N ILE A 133 -11.42 10.39 -19.11
CA ILE A 133 -12.79 10.40 -18.60
C ILE A 133 -13.10 9.13 -17.78
N LYS A 134 -12.66 7.96 -18.25
CA LYS A 134 -12.80 6.69 -17.53
C LYS A 134 -12.13 6.76 -16.15
N TYR A 135 -10.87 7.20 -16.10
CA TYR A 135 -10.15 7.38 -14.84
C TYR A 135 -10.80 8.44 -13.94
N ALA A 136 -11.19 9.60 -14.46
CA ALA A 136 -11.83 10.65 -13.68
C ALA A 136 -13.12 10.16 -12.97
N ARG A 137 -13.93 9.34 -13.65
CA ARG A 137 -15.12 8.73 -13.04
C ARG A 137 -14.78 7.79 -11.89
N MET A 138 -13.75 6.97 -12.07
CA MET A 138 -13.34 6.01 -11.06
C MET A 138 -12.69 6.70 -9.85
N LEU A 139 -11.91 7.76 -10.08
CA LEU A 139 -11.24 8.53 -9.03
C LEU A 139 -12.21 9.38 -8.19
N ASN A 140 -13.41 9.63 -8.67
CA ASN A 140 -14.49 10.29 -7.93
C ASN A 140 -14.04 11.52 -7.10
N GLY A 141 -13.11 12.31 -7.64
CA GLY A 141 -12.63 13.58 -7.07
C GLY A 141 -11.52 13.47 -6.00
N PHE A 142 -11.13 12.27 -5.53
CA PHE A 142 -10.02 12.15 -4.57
C PHE A 142 -8.63 12.25 -5.21
N ALA A 143 -8.54 12.15 -6.53
CA ALA A 143 -7.33 12.44 -7.32
C ALA A 143 -7.73 13.03 -8.67
N SER A 144 -6.85 13.82 -9.26
CA SER A 144 -7.00 14.29 -10.63
C SER A 144 -6.39 13.29 -11.63
N CYS A 145 -6.73 13.44 -12.91
CA CYS A 145 -6.08 12.66 -13.96
C CYS A 145 -5.96 13.47 -15.25
N ARG A 146 -4.90 13.19 -16.00
CA ARG A 146 -4.69 13.70 -17.37
C ARG A 146 -3.86 12.72 -18.19
N THR A 147 -3.99 12.85 -19.50
CA THR A 147 -3.15 12.10 -20.45
C THR A 147 -1.87 12.88 -20.74
N ILE A 148 -0.77 12.15 -20.94
CA ILE A 148 0.52 12.71 -21.33
C ILE A 148 1.02 12.05 -22.61
N LYS A 149 1.54 12.88 -23.53
CA LYS A 149 2.29 12.48 -24.72
C LYS A 149 3.77 12.79 -24.48
N ASN A 150 4.68 12.19 -25.25
CA ASN A 150 6.14 12.37 -25.10
C ASN A 150 6.68 12.04 -23.71
N SER A 151 6.29 10.87 -23.20
CA SER A 151 6.59 10.40 -21.85
C SER A 151 7.93 9.69 -21.71
N VAL A 152 8.79 9.66 -22.74
CA VAL A 152 10.06 8.92 -22.74
C VAL A 152 10.94 9.21 -21.50
N PRO A 153 11.21 10.47 -21.10
CA PRO A 153 12.01 10.75 -19.91
C PRO A 153 11.36 10.23 -18.61
N LEU A 154 10.02 10.22 -18.56
CA LEU A 154 9.27 9.73 -17.41
C LEU A 154 9.30 8.20 -17.36
N ILE A 155 9.09 7.53 -18.51
CA ILE A 155 9.17 6.06 -18.62
C ILE A 155 10.56 5.56 -18.24
N GLN A 156 11.61 6.24 -18.65
CA GLN A 156 12.99 5.92 -18.24
C GLN A 156 13.17 6.09 -16.72
N THR A 157 12.58 7.13 -16.12
CA THR A 157 12.66 7.39 -14.70
C THR A 157 12.00 6.29 -13.87
N ILE A 158 10.86 5.75 -14.32
CA ILE A 158 10.13 4.66 -13.67
C ILE A 158 10.58 3.26 -14.14
N GLN A 159 11.59 3.18 -14.99
CA GLN A 159 12.11 1.93 -15.55
C GLN A 159 11.02 1.07 -16.24
N GLY A 160 10.03 1.72 -16.85
CA GLY A 160 8.91 1.05 -17.52
C GLY A 160 7.94 0.30 -16.62
N SER A 161 7.98 0.48 -15.31
CA SER A 161 7.06 -0.17 -14.36
C SER A 161 5.74 0.60 -14.23
N PHE A 162 4.60 -0.10 -14.31
CA PHE A 162 3.26 0.49 -14.17
C PHE A 162 2.37 -0.34 -13.24
N PRO A 163 1.63 0.30 -12.30
CA PRO A 163 1.74 1.70 -11.93
C PRO A 163 3.07 2.01 -11.22
N SER A 164 3.54 3.25 -11.36
CA SER A 164 4.63 3.78 -10.53
C SER A 164 4.14 5.01 -9.78
N PHE A 165 4.61 5.16 -8.56
CA PHE A 165 4.22 6.23 -7.65
C PHE A 165 5.42 7.13 -7.39
N ILE A 166 5.24 8.44 -7.55
CA ILE A 166 6.32 9.43 -7.42
C ILE A 166 5.91 10.44 -6.36
N LEU A 167 6.69 10.52 -5.29
CA LEU A 167 6.57 11.57 -4.29
C LEU A 167 7.23 12.85 -4.84
N VAL A 168 6.48 13.94 -4.82
CA VAL A 168 6.94 15.26 -5.27
C VAL A 168 6.98 16.20 -4.08
N GLN A 169 8.10 16.88 -3.89
CA GLN A 169 8.23 17.94 -2.90
C GLN A 169 8.94 19.15 -3.52
N ASN A 170 8.42 20.35 -3.31
CA ASN A 170 8.99 21.59 -3.86
C ASN A 170 9.24 21.51 -5.37
N SER A 171 8.30 20.93 -6.11
CA SER A 171 8.38 20.71 -7.56
C SER A 171 9.58 19.83 -8.01
N THR A 172 10.12 19.00 -7.11
CA THR A 172 11.17 18.05 -7.40
C THR A 172 10.74 16.64 -7.06
N PHE A 173 11.13 15.67 -7.89
CA PHE A 173 10.97 14.26 -7.56
C PHE A 173 11.87 13.90 -6.38
N LYS A 174 11.29 13.33 -5.37
CA LYS A 174 12.00 12.85 -4.18
C LYS A 174 12.25 11.36 -4.25
N LYS A 175 11.21 10.61 -4.53
CA LYS A 175 11.25 9.16 -4.45
C LYS A 175 10.25 8.53 -5.41
N VAL A 176 10.63 7.40 -5.98
CA VAL A 176 9.79 6.61 -6.88
C VAL A 176 9.68 5.20 -6.37
N TRP A 177 8.48 4.70 -6.37
CA TRP A 177 8.16 3.30 -6.07
C TRP A 177 7.45 2.68 -7.26
N ASN A 178 7.72 1.40 -7.51
CA ASN A 178 6.91 0.58 -8.39
C ASN A 178 5.73 -0.05 -7.63
N ASN A 179 4.88 -0.76 -8.33
CA ASN A 179 3.70 -1.40 -7.75
C ASN A 179 4.03 -2.35 -6.56
N ASN A 180 5.17 -3.05 -6.61
CA ASN A 180 5.54 -4.04 -5.59
C ASN A 180 6.17 -3.39 -4.35
N THR A 181 6.76 -2.20 -4.50
CA THR A 181 7.44 -1.49 -3.40
C THR A 181 6.58 -0.38 -2.79
N PHE A 182 5.47 0.00 -3.45
CA PHE A 182 4.52 0.98 -2.94
C PHE A 182 3.52 0.32 -1.98
N SER A 183 3.96 0.08 -0.75
CA SER A 183 3.17 -0.57 0.30
C SER A 183 3.03 0.32 1.54
N VAL A 184 2.53 -0.21 2.64
CA VAL A 184 2.12 0.55 3.84
C VAL A 184 3.22 1.49 4.38
N ARG A 185 4.50 1.11 4.26
CA ARG A 185 5.63 1.96 4.63
C ARG A 185 5.77 3.20 3.73
N ALA A 186 5.57 3.00 2.43
CA ALA A 186 5.59 4.10 1.47
C ALA A 186 4.37 5.00 1.64
N TRP A 187 3.19 4.44 1.96
CA TRP A 187 1.98 5.22 2.22
C TRP A 187 2.13 6.10 3.46
N ASP A 188 2.72 5.56 4.54
CA ASP A 188 3.03 6.35 5.75
C ASP A 188 4.01 7.49 5.43
N GLU A 189 5.04 7.25 4.60
CA GLU A 189 5.95 8.31 4.15
C GLU A 189 5.23 9.40 3.36
N VAL A 190 4.36 9.04 2.41
CA VAL A 190 3.57 10.01 1.62
C VAL A 190 2.70 10.86 2.55
N VAL A 191 2.04 10.24 3.53
CA VAL A 191 1.18 10.97 4.48
C VAL A 191 1.99 11.91 5.37
N SER A 192 3.14 11.48 5.88
CA SER A 192 3.97 12.27 6.79
C SER A 192 4.74 13.40 6.11
N CYS A 193 4.99 13.32 4.81
CA CYS A 193 5.72 14.35 4.07
C CYS A 193 4.89 15.63 3.78
N ILE A 194 3.58 15.61 4.06
CA ILE A 194 2.62 16.65 3.65
C ILE A 194 1.83 17.19 4.88
N GLU A 195 2.39 17.04 6.05
CA GLU A 195 1.87 17.72 7.26
C GLU A 195 2.21 19.25 7.18
#